data_f50c0c848fe97fe4e82997d17c517c85
#
_entry.id   f50c0c848fe97fe4e82997d17c517c85
#
_cell.length_a   1.000
_cell.length_b   1.000
_cell.length_c   1.000
_cell.angle_alpha   90.00
_cell.angle_beta   90.00
_cell.angle_gamma   90.00
#
_symmetry.space_group_name_H-M   'P 1'
#
loop_
_entity.id
_entity.type
_entity.pdbx_description
1 polymer ?
#
loop_
_entity_poly.entity_id
_entity_poly.type
_entity_poly.pdbx_seq_one_letter_code
_entity_poly.pdbx_strand_id
1 'polypeptide(L)'
;MTYKFDIGVYIVPKHIYENQDWTTFTAFDPERGWPVTTSPWRVVFSSPEQKVIDLREDDWWAVRAGLVKAKPRVERIVYLPFTQEEQVAQQIIANEIDCSLDLRPLTIKTVLEQNPKVITHTYKDPPYGYEDWWPTSLYVNCEREPYNDKDVRWALSYFIDRKTLIEVALGGAGEPTELPMPHYAGLLPFFDAVRDLLQQYPTNEFNPPKGHATPREQRLAQER
;
A
#
# COMPACT_ATOMS: atom_id res chain seq x y z
N MET A 1 7.83 -18.11 -0.40
CA MET A 1 9.12 -17.77 -1.06
C MET A 1 9.00 -16.54 -1.98
N THR A 2 7.85 -16.20 -2.47
CA THR A 2 7.55 -14.98 -3.26
C THR A 2 7.62 -13.68 -2.47
N TYR A 3 7.33 -13.72 -1.17
CA TYR A 3 7.29 -12.53 -0.31
C TYR A 3 8.61 -11.73 -0.25
N LYS A 4 9.76 -12.39 -0.35
CA LYS A 4 11.08 -11.70 -0.36
C LYS A 4 11.35 -10.91 -1.65
N PHE A 5 10.63 -11.20 -2.73
CA PHE A 5 10.80 -10.50 -4.00
C PHE A 5 9.84 -9.31 -4.18
N ASP A 6 8.82 -9.23 -3.34
CA ASP A 6 7.83 -8.13 -3.39
C ASP A 6 8.31 -6.86 -2.68
N ILE A 7 9.27 -6.99 -1.76
CA ILE A 7 9.66 -5.88 -0.89
C ILE A 7 11.08 -5.44 -1.17
N GLY A 8 11.23 -4.50 -2.08
CA GLY A 8 12.47 -3.74 -2.25
C GLY A 8 13.63 -4.46 -2.94
N VAL A 9 13.42 -5.67 -3.46
CA VAL A 9 14.42 -6.36 -4.28
C VAL A 9 13.98 -6.33 -5.72
N TYR A 10 14.58 -5.45 -6.50
CA TYR A 10 14.30 -5.33 -7.92
C TYR A 10 15.16 -6.31 -8.72
N ILE A 11 14.52 -7.08 -9.60
CA ILE A 11 15.24 -7.92 -10.57
C ILE A 11 15.60 -7.04 -11.76
N VAL A 12 16.90 -6.89 -11.98
CA VAL A 12 17.43 -6.05 -13.05
C VAL A 12 18.21 -6.89 -14.07
N PRO A 13 18.25 -6.48 -15.35
CA PRO A 13 18.99 -7.21 -16.37
C PRO A 13 20.50 -7.13 -16.13
N LYS A 14 21.12 -8.29 -15.88
CA LYS A 14 22.53 -8.43 -15.57
C LYS A 14 23.43 -7.72 -16.60
N HIS A 15 23.19 -7.95 -17.89
CA HIS A 15 23.98 -7.38 -18.98
C HIS A 15 24.02 -5.86 -19.05
N ILE A 16 23.08 -5.17 -18.37
CA ILE A 16 23.06 -3.70 -18.26
C ILE A 16 23.76 -3.26 -16.98
N TYR A 17 23.51 -3.95 -15.87
CA TYR A 17 23.84 -3.42 -14.55
C TYR A 17 25.13 -4.00 -13.95
N GLU A 18 25.65 -5.14 -14.46
CA GLU A 18 26.79 -5.87 -13.87
C GLU A 18 28.06 -5.01 -13.73
N ASN A 19 28.33 -4.12 -14.70
CA ASN A 19 29.55 -3.34 -14.76
C ASN A 19 29.30 -1.83 -14.65
N GLN A 20 28.17 -1.39 -14.05
CA GLN A 20 27.88 0.01 -13.91
C GLN A 20 28.55 0.59 -12.67
N ASP A 21 29.11 1.77 -12.81
CA ASP A 21 29.47 2.62 -11.68
C ASP A 21 28.23 3.33 -11.14
N TRP A 22 27.75 2.87 -10.02
CA TRP A 22 26.53 3.38 -9.39
C TRP A 22 26.61 4.82 -8.93
N THR A 23 27.82 5.38 -8.83
CA THR A 23 28.03 6.79 -8.46
C THR A 23 27.73 7.75 -9.61
N THR A 24 27.84 7.26 -10.85
CA THR A 24 27.64 8.03 -12.07
C THR A 24 26.51 7.49 -12.95
N PHE A 25 25.89 6.41 -12.53
CA PHE A 25 24.84 5.75 -13.29
C PHE A 25 23.60 6.61 -13.47
N THR A 26 23.19 6.81 -14.71
CA THR A 26 21.95 7.49 -15.08
C THR A 26 20.91 6.46 -15.49
N ALA A 27 19.84 6.36 -14.68
CA ALA A 27 18.79 5.34 -14.90
C ALA A 27 17.94 5.60 -16.16
N PHE A 28 17.82 6.85 -16.59
CA PHE A 28 17.09 7.23 -17.79
C PHE A 28 18.05 7.72 -18.87
N ASP A 29 18.15 6.95 -19.94
CA ASP A 29 18.97 7.27 -21.13
C ASP A 29 18.19 6.80 -22.37
N PRO A 30 17.46 7.69 -23.03
CA PRO A 30 16.63 7.33 -24.19
C PRO A 30 17.46 6.88 -25.39
N GLU A 31 18.71 7.34 -25.55
CA GLU A 31 19.60 6.93 -26.65
C GLU A 31 20.00 5.46 -26.51
N ARG A 32 20.20 5.00 -25.26
CA ARG A 32 20.46 3.59 -24.95
C ARG A 32 19.19 2.76 -24.77
N GLY A 33 18.01 3.38 -24.82
CA GLY A 33 16.74 2.71 -24.56
C GLY A 33 16.54 2.31 -23.09
N TRP A 34 17.14 3.06 -22.15
CA TRP A 34 17.05 2.80 -20.72
C TRP A 34 15.94 3.61 -20.05
N PRO A 35 15.28 3.10 -18.99
CA PRO A 35 15.44 1.74 -18.42
C PRO A 35 14.81 0.66 -19.29
N VAL A 36 15.46 -0.51 -19.33
CA VAL A 36 14.86 -1.72 -19.91
C VAL A 36 13.89 -2.30 -18.89
N THR A 37 12.64 -2.46 -19.29
CA THR A 37 11.55 -2.94 -18.43
C THR A 37 10.80 -4.09 -19.07
N THR A 38 10.17 -4.93 -18.25
CA THR A 38 9.25 -5.99 -18.69
C THR A 38 7.82 -5.49 -18.85
N SER A 39 7.56 -4.23 -18.51
CA SER A 39 6.27 -3.55 -18.55
C SER A 39 5.75 -3.40 -20.00
N PRO A 40 4.41 -3.36 -20.21
CA PRO A 40 3.83 -2.95 -21.48
C PRO A 40 4.10 -1.48 -21.84
N TRP A 41 4.53 -0.67 -20.88
CA TRP A 41 4.94 0.72 -21.08
C TRP A 41 6.45 0.88 -21.03
N ARG A 42 6.95 1.92 -21.68
CA ARG A 42 8.35 2.37 -21.63
C ARG A 42 8.43 3.79 -21.09
N VAL A 43 9.47 4.11 -20.37
CA VAL A 43 9.76 5.48 -19.94
C VAL A 43 10.20 6.28 -21.18
N VAL A 44 9.51 7.37 -21.48
CA VAL A 44 9.82 8.26 -22.61
C VAL A 44 10.32 9.62 -22.15
N PHE A 45 10.03 9.99 -20.91
CA PHE A 45 10.54 11.20 -20.29
C PHE A 45 10.68 11.00 -18.79
N SER A 46 11.72 11.58 -18.20
CA SER A 46 11.94 11.56 -16.74
C SER A 46 12.68 12.82 -16.30
N SER A 47 12.05 13.59 -15.45
CA SER A 47 12.62 14.75 -14.76
C SER A 47 12.12 14.78 -13.29
N PRO A 48 12.63 15.69 -12.45
CA PRO A 48 12.08 15.88 -11.11
C PRO A 48 10.61 16.33 -11.12
N GLU A 49 10.16 17.03 -12.16
CA GLU A 49 8.82 17.60 -12.27
C GLU A 49 7.78 16.62 -12.82
N GLN A 50 8.23 15.64 -13.59
CA GLN A 50 7.33 14.61 -14.10
C GLN A 50 8.05 13.37 -14.65
N LYS A 51 7.34 12.27 -14.70
CA LYS A 51 7.76 11.07 -15.41
C LYS A 51 6.64 10.65 -16.37
N VAL A 52 7.01 10.38 -17.61
CA VAL A 52 6.06 9.96 -18.65
C VAL A 52 6.41 8.56 -19.12
N ILE A 53 5.41 7.71 -19.17
CA ILE A 53 5.52 6.37 -19.75
C ILE A 53 4.48 6.20 -20.85
N ASP A 54 4.92 5.65 -21.99
CA ASP A 54 4.07 5.38 -23.14
C ASP A 54 3.91 3.88 -23.36
N LEU A 55 2.72 3.49 -23.82
CA LEU A 55 2.45 2.12 -24.22
C LEU A 55 3.37 1.76 -25.41
N ARG A 56 3.97 0.57 -25.33
CA ARG A 56 4.81 0.07 -26.43
C ARG A 56 3.98 -0.16 -27.68
N GLU A 57 4.51 0.24 -28.80
CA GLU A 57 3.90 0.01 -30.14
C GLU A 57 4.00 -1.45 -30.52
N ASP A 58 5.14 -2.09 -30.19
CA ASP A 58 5.42 -3.49 -30.47
C ASP A 58 4.54 -4.44 -29.63
N ASP A 59 4.51 -5.70 -30.04
CA ASP A 59 3.84 -6.74 -29.27
C ASP A 59 4.58 -6.98 -27.95
N TRP A 60 3.88 -6.72 -26.86
CA TRP A 60 4.41 -6.99 -25.53
C TRP A 60 4.64 -8.49 -25.34
N TRP A 61 5.79 -8.85 -24.77
CA TRP A 61 6.22 -10.22 -24.59
C TRP A 61 5.20 -11.12 -23.88
N ALA A 62 4.45 -10.57 -22.90
CA ALA A 62 3.45 -11.31 -22.16
C ALA A 62 2.24 -11.71 -23.00
N VAL A 63 1.88 -10.90 -24.01
CA VAL A 63 0.87 -11.27 -25.02
C VAL A 63 1.41 -12.38 -25.92
N ARG A 64 2.65 -12.24 -26.43
CA ARG A 64 3.30 -13.27 -27.27
C ARG A 64 3.46 -14.60 -26.54
N ALA A 65 3.72 -14.57 -25.23
CA ALA A 65 3.83 -15.75 -24.38
C ALA A 65 2.47 -16.33 -23.95
N GLY A 66 1.37 -15.71 -24.31
CA GLY A 66 0.01 -16.17 -23.94
C GLY A 66 -0.34 -15.97 -22.46
N LEU A 67 0.44 -15.18 -21.73
CA LEU A 67 0.19 -14.90 -20.32
C LEU A 67 -0.96 -13.91 -20.09
N VAL A 68 -1.19 -13.04 -21.06
CA VAL A 68 -2.29 -12.08 -21.09
C VAL A 68 -2.92 -12.05 -22.48
N LYS A 69 -4.19 -11.68 -22.55
CA LYS A 69 -4.94 -11.69 -23.83
C LYS A 69 -4.61 -10.50 -24.74
N ALA A 70 -4.30 -9.34 -24.16
CA ALA A 70 -4.05 -8.11 -24.89
C ALA A 70 -3.20 -7.14 -24.06
N LYS A 71 -2.64 -6.13 -24.71
CA LYS A 71 -2.01 -4.99 -24.05
C LYS A 71 -3.07 -4.16 -23.30
N PRO A 72 -2.66 -3.38 -22.26
CA PRO A 72 -3.50 -2.35 -21.67
C PRO A 72 -4.01 -1.35 -22.71
N ARG A 73 -5.10 -0.66 -22.38
CA ARG A 73 -5.69 0.36 -23.28
C ARG A 73 -5.13 1.76 -23.05
N VAL A 74 -4.54 2.00 -21.87
CA VAL A 74 -3.97 3.30 -21.53
C VAL A 74 -2.71 3.51 -22.36
N GLU A 75 -2.71 4.53 -23.19
CA GLU A 75 -1.61 4.83 -24.12
C GLU A 75 -0.47 5.57 -23.43
N ARG A 76 -0.80 6.50 -22.51
CA ARG A 76 0.19 7.31 -21.79
C ARG A 76 -0.21 7.45 -20.33
N ILE A 77 0.78 7.35 -19.45
CA ILE A 77 0.65 7.65 -18.01
C ILE A 77 1.68 8.73 -17.66
N VAL A 78 1.20 9.81 -17.07
CA VAL A 78 2.02 10.92 -16.60
C VAL A 78 2.03 10.88 -15.07
N TYR A 79 3.19 10.68 -14.48
CA TYR A 79 3.40 10.79 -13.05
C TYR A 79 3.82 12.22 -12.72
N LEU A 80 3.06 12.86 -11.87
CA LEU A 80 3.40 14.16 -11.29
C LEU A 80 3.97 13.94 -9.88
N PRO A 81 4.89 14.78 -9.42
CA PRO A 81 5.38 14.68 -8.05
C PRO A 81 4.24 14.95 -7.08
N PHE A 82 4.22 14.21 -5.97
CA PHE A 82 3.32 14.52 -4.88
C PHE A 82 3.75 15.85 -4.25
N THR A 83 2.82 16.78 -4.21
CA THR A 83 3.00 18.10 -3.59
C THR A 83 2.35 18.12 -2.20
N GLN A 84 1.73 19.20 -1.81
CA GLN A 84 0.92 19.24 -0.59
C GLN A 84 -0.41 18.52 -0.84
N GLU A 85 -0.87 17.78 0.15
CA GLU A 85 -2.07 16.95 0.06
C GLU A 85 -3.31 17.74 -0.38
N GLU A 86 -3.43 18.97 0.12
CA GLU A 86 -4.52 19.86 -0.21
C GLU A 86 -4.53 20.27 -1.70
N GLN A 87 -3.36 20.44 -2.31
CA GLN A 87 -3.23 20.73 -3.74
C GLN A 87 -3.66 19.51 -4.57
N VAL A 88 -3.20 18.34 -4.21
CA VAL A 88 -3.59 17.08 -4.87
C VAL A 88 -5.09 16.87 -4.76
N ALA A 89 -5.68 17.13 -3.60
CA ALA A 89 -7.12 17.05 -3.41
C ALA A 89 -7.89 18.00 -4.34
N GLN A 90 -7.44 19.25 -4.48
CA GLN A 90 -8.05 20.21 -5.40
C GLN A 90 -7.95 19.77 -6.86
N GLN A 91 -6.81 19.23 -7.27
CA GLN A 91 -6.63 18.71 -8.63
C GLN A 91 -7.59 17.55 -8.93
N ILE A 92 -7.82 16.64 -7.97
CA ILE A 92 -8.81 15.57 -8.12
C ILE A 92 -10.22 16.12 -8.18
N ILE A 93 -10.56 17.08 -7.32
CA ILE A 93 -11.89 17.73 -7.30
C ILE A 93 -12.15 18.41 -8.65
N ALA A 94 -11.13 19.07 -9.23
CA ALA A 94 -11.21 19.74 -10.52
C ALA A 94 -11.16 18.78 -11.72
N ASN A 95 -10.92 17.48 -11.53
CA ASN A 95 -10.64 16.48 -12.58
C ASN A 95 -9.41 16.83 -13.43
N GLU A 96 -8.38 17.42 -12.82
CA GLU A 96 -7.10 17.72 -13.48
C GLU A 96 -6.16 16.50 -13.46
N ILE A 97 -6.37 15.59 -12.52
CA ILE A 97 -5.65 14.30 -12.42
C ILE A 97 -6.65 13.16 -12.30
N ASP A 98 -6.30 12.00 -12.84
CA ASP A 98 -7.17 10.83 -12.91
C ASP A 98 -7.14 9.99 -11.63
N CYS A 99 -6.03 9.97 -10.92
CA CYS A 99 -5.89 9.22 -9.67
C CYS A 99 -4.77 9.80 -8.79
N SER A 100 -4.88 9.52 -7.52
CA SER A 100 -3.82 9.77 -6.54
C SER A 100 -3.73 8.60 -5.56
N LEU A 101 -2.54 8.45 -4.98
CA LEU A 101 -2.25 7.58 -3.86
C LEU A 101 -2.01 8.46 -2.62
N ASP A 102 -2.01 7.85 -1.45
CA ASP A 102 -1.54 8.45 -0.19
C ASP A 102 -2.30 9.69 0.32
N LEU A 103 -3.57 9.87 -0.07
CA LEU A 103 -4.42 10.85 0.59
C LEU A 103 -4.92 10.31 1.95
N ARG A 104 -4.92 11.18 2.96
CA ARG A 104 -5.49 10.82 4.26
C ARG A 104 -7.00 10.64 4.18
N PRO A 105 -7.57 9.75 5.00
CA PRO A 105 -9.01 9.44 4.97
C PRO A 105 -9.93 10.65 5.07
N LEU A 106 -9.59 11.63 5.90
CA LEU A 106 -10.38 12.88 6.04
C LEU A 106 -10.33 13.71 4.77
N THR A 107 -9.19 13.78 4.10
CA THR A 107 -9.05 14.46 2.80
C THR A 107 -9.85 13.74 1.72
N ILE A 108 -9.81 12.41 1.69
CA ILE A 108 -10.61 11.59 0.77
C ILE A 108 -12.09 11.87 0.96
N LYS A 109 -12.58 11.92 2.21
CA LYS A 109 -13.96 12.27 2.51
C LYS A 109 -14.35 13.61 1.89
N THR A 110 -13.53 14.63 2.07
CA THR A 110 -13.76 15.96 1.49
C THR A 110 -13.80 15.92 -0.04
N VAL A 111 -12.90 15.19 -0.67
CA VAL A 111 -12.88 15.00 -2.14
C VAL A 111 -14.16 14.33 -2.62
N LEU A 112 -14.61 13.27 -1.95
CA LEU A 112 -15.85 12.55 -2.31
C LEU A 112 -17.11 13.38 -2.14
N GLU A 113 -17.13 14.30 -1.17
CA GLU A 113 -18.25 15.24 -0.94
C GLU A 113 -18.30 16.31 -2.05
N GLN A 114 -17.13 16.80 -2.50
CA GLN A 114 -17.05 17.89 -3.47
C GLN A 114 -17.10 17.41 -4.93
N ASN A 115 -16.63 16.19 -5.22
CA ASN A 115 -16.69 15.60 -6.55
C ASN A 115 -17.38 14.23 -6.53
N PRO A 116 -18.70 14.17 -6.82
CA PRO A 116 -19.47 12.92 -6.81
C PRO A 116 -19.01 11.86 -7.83
N LYS A 117 -18.21 12.26 -8.83
CA LYS A 117 -17.68 11.35 -9.85
C LYS A 117 -16.47 10.55 -9.36
N VAL A 118 -15.80 11.05 -8.33
CA VAL A 118 -14.67 10.35 -7.73
C VAL A 118 -15.17 9.13 -6.96
N ILE A 119 -14.45 8.04 -7.13
CA ILE A 119 -14.64 6.81 -6.38
C ILE A 119 -13.31 6.36 -5.79
N THR A 120 -13.37 5.66 -4.69
CA THR A 120 -12.23 4.98 -4.09
C THR A 120 -12.33 3.48 -4.36
N HIS A 121 -11.36 2.72 -3.88
CA HIS A 121 -11.37 1.26 -4.01
C HIS A 121 -12.59 0.61 -3.33
N THR A 122 -13.05 1.17 -2.21
CA THR A 122 -14.29 0.77 -1.52
C THR A 122 -15.48 1.68 -1.86
N TYR A 123 -15.45 2.30 -3.03
CA TYR A 123 -16.41 3.30 -3.53
C TYR A 123 -16.40 4.58 -2.72
N LYS A 124 -17.30 4.78 -1.76
CA LYS A 124 -17.45 6.04 -1.00
C LYS A 124 -17.37 5.83 0.51
N ASP A 125 -17.25 4.60 0.95
CA ASP A 125 -17.24 4.27 2.36
C ASP A 125 -15.81 3.97 2.86
N PRO A 126 -15.50 4.26 4.13
CA PRO A 126 -14.27 3.80 4.74
C PRO A 126 -14.12 2.27 4.60
N PRO A 127 -12.90 1.76 4.49
CA PRO A 127 -11.61 2.42 4.66
C PRO A 127 -11.06 3.15 3.43
N TYR A 128 -11.81 3.33 2.36
CA TYR A 128 -11.45 3.98 1.09
C TYR A 128 -10.40 3.25 0.24
N GLY A 129 -9.68 2.31 0.79
CA GLY A 129 -8.64 1.53 0.15
C GLY A 129 -8.52 0.13 0.74
N TYR A 130 -7.48 -0.57 0.33
CA TYR A 130 -7.06 -1.79 1.01
C TYR A 130 -6.29 -1.43 2.28
N GLU A 131 -6.30 -2.36 3.25
CA GLU A 131 -5.35 -2.29 4.35
C GLU A 131 -3.93 -2.26 3.80
N ASP A 132 -3.08 -1.41 4.37
CA ASP A 132 -1.67 -1.41 4.03
C ASP A 132 -1.05 -2.75 4.47
N TRP A 133 -0.12 -3.24 3.67
CA TRP A 133 0.67 -4.43 4.00
C TRP A 133 1.63 -4.18 5.18
N TRP A 134 1.84 -2.92 5.54
CA TRP A 134 2.69 -2.50 6.64
C TRP A 134 1.86 -1.88 7.77
N PRO A 135 1.65 -2.60 8.88
CA PRO A 135 0.89 -2.05 9.99
C PRO A 135 1.64 -0.88 10.65
N THR A 136 0.90 0.17 10.97
CA THR A 136 1.42 1.27 11.80
C THR A 136 1.69 0.73 13.20
N SER A 137 2.95 0.73 13.61
CA SER A 137 3.39 0.06 14.83
C SER A 137 4.34 0.92 15.65
N LEU A 138 4.29 0.76 16.97
CA LEU A 138 5.29 1.30 17.86
C LEU A 138 6.40 0.26 18.06
N TYR A 139 7.58 0.55 17.50
CA TYR A 139 8.76 -0.30 17.65
C TYR A 139 9.61 0.18 18.80
N VAL A 140 9.89 -0.70 19.74
CA VAL A 140 10.75 -0.43 20.91
C VAL A 140 12.03 -1.25 20.83
N ASN A 141 13.12 -0.68 21.34
CA ASN A 141 14.38 -1.42 21.44
C ASN A 141 14.32 -2.40 22.62
N CYS A 142 14.05 -3.68 22.33
CA CYS A 142 13.91 -4.73 23.32
C CYS A 142 15.21 -5.10 24.06
N GLU A 143 16.36 -4.56 23.65
CA GLU A 143 17.65 -4.76 24.34
C GLU A 143 17.94 -3.69 25.40
N ARG A 144 17.12 -2.62 25.46
CA ARG A 144 17.31 -1.50 26.40
C ARG A 144 16.22 -1.45 27.47
N GLU A 145 16.61 -1.13 28.68
CA GLU A 145 15.69 -0.75 29.74
C GLU A 145 14.88 0.51 29.37
N PRO A 146 13.60 0.57 29.74
CA PRO A 146 12.81 -0.48 30.44
C PRO A 146 12.18 -1.50 29.47
N TYR A 147 12.43 -1.41 28.16
CA TYR A 147 11.76 -2.17 27.11
C TYR A 147 12.28 -3.60 26.95
N ASN A 148 13.39 -3.95 27.60
CA ASN A 148 13.83 -5.34 27.74
C ASN A 148 12.87 -6.18 28.59
N ASP A 149 12.09 -5.53 29.48
CA ASP A 149 11.04 -6.17 30.21
C ASP A 149 9.79 -6.39 29.36
N LYS A 150 9.35 -7.65 29.28
CA LYS A 150 8.14 -8.04 28.54
C LYS A 150 6.88 -7.38 29.10
N ASP A 151 6.77 -7.25 30.43
CA ASP A 151 5.56 -6.71 31.06
C ASP A 151 5.42 -5.21 30.80
N VAL A 152 6.54 -4.49 30.69
CA VAL A 152 6.54 -3.08 30.26
C VAL A 152 6.01 -2.94 28.83
N ARG A 153 6.44 -3.82 27.90
CA ARG A 153 5.93 -3.80 26.53
C ARG A 153 4.44 -4.12 26.44
N TRP A 154 3.96 -5.05 27.25
CA TRP A 154 2.54 -5.34 27.37
C TRP A 154 1.76 -4.17 27.96
N ALA A 155 2.28 -3.55 29.02
CA ALA A 155 1.66 -2.37 29.62
C ALA A 155 1.51 -1.25 28.57
N LEU A 156 2.54 -0.93 27.79
CA LEU A 156 2.46 0.04 26.70
C LEU A 156 1.35 -0.31 25.71
N SER A 157 1.25 -1.59 25.31
CA SER A 157 0.20 -2.04 24.40
C SER A 157 -1.21 -1.83 24.97
N TYR A 158 -1.41 -2.02 26.28
CA TYR A 158 -2.70 -1.81 26.93
C TYR A 158 -3.08 -0.35 27.12
N PHE A 159 -2.10 0.55 27.22
CA PHE A 159 -2.37 1.99 27.34
C PHE A 159 -2.75 2.65 25.99
N ILE A 160 -2.50 2.00 24.87
CA ILE A 160 -2.85 2.55 23.55
C ILE A 160 -4.31 2.24 23.25
N ASP A 161 -5.17 3.23 23.29
CA ASP A 161 -6.54 3.15 22.80
C ASP A 161 -6.56 3.17 21.26
N ARG A 162 -6.45 1.98 20.68
CA ARG A 162 -6.40 1.80 19.22
C ARG A 162 -7.70 2.21 18.55
N LYS A 163 -8.83 2.02 19.23
CA LYS A 163 -10.14 2.38 18.70
C LYS A 163 -10.26 3.90 18.53
N THR A 164 -10.02 4.65 19.59
CA THR A 164 -10.04 6.11 19.54
C THR A 164 -8.99 6.65 18.58
N LEU A 165 -7.80 6.04 18.52
CA LEU A 165 -6.77 6.45 17.58
C LEU A 165 -7.22 6.28 16.12
N ILE A 166 -7.85 5.16 15.77
CA ILE A 166 -8.39 4.91 14.43
C ILE A 166 -9.52 5.88 14.11
N GLU A 167 -10.43 6.10 15.04
CA GLU A 167 -11.56 7.04 14.85
C GLU A 167 -11.09 8.47 14.65
N VAL A 168 -10.16 8.95 15.48
CA VAL A 168 -9.72 10.35 15.47
C VAL A 168 -8.67 10.62 14.41
N ALA A 169 -7.65 9.77 14.27
CA ALA A 169 -6.56 10.02 13.33
C ALA A 169 -6.85 9.54 11.92
N LEU A 170 -7.64 8.48 11.76
CA LEU A 170 -7.92 7.86 10.47
C LEU A 170 -9.40 7.98 10.04
N GLY A 171 -10.23 8.68 10.83
CA GLY A 171 -11.66 8.84 10.50
C GLY A 171 -12.38 7.49 10.35
N GLY A 172 -11.97 6.48 11.11
CA GLY A 172 -12.51 5.12 11.03
C GLY A 172 -11.94 4.27 9.88
N ALA A 173 -10.99 4.79 9.11
CA ALA A 173 -10.42 4.08 7.96
C ALA A 173 -9.21 3.21 8.33
N GLY A 174 -9.36 2.37 9.35
CA GLY A 174 -8.32 1.44 9.78
C GLY A 174 -8.91 0.34 10.64
N GLU A 175 -8.13 -0.71 10.83
CA GLU A 175 -8.48 -1.81 11.70
C GLU A 175 -7.30 -2.14 12.63
N PRO A 176 -7.54 -2.46 13.92
CA PRO A 176 -6.48 -2.90 14.80
C PRO A 176 -6.03 -4.31 14.40
N THR A 177 -4.74 -4.56 14.47
CA THR A 177 -4.20 -5.91 14.29
C THR A 177 -3.38 -6.32 15.51
N GLU A 178 -3.43 -7.60 15.84
CA GLU A 178 -2.66 -8.18 16.94
C GLU A 178 -1.29 -8.68 16.52
N LEU A 179 -1.12 -8.96 15.24
CA LEU A 179 0.12 -9.43 14.65
C LEU A 179 0.72 -8.34 13.76
N PRO A 180 2.04 -8.35 13.54
CA PRO A 180 2.69 -7.38 12.67
C PRO A 180 2.45 -7.69 11.19
N MET A 181 1.20 -7.99 10.84
CA MET A 181 0.75 -8.27 9.49
C MET A 181 -0.74 -7.91 9.33
N PRO A 182 -1.17 -7.49 8.14
CA PRO A 182 -2.57 -7.17 7.88
C PRO A 182 -3.43 -8.43 7.75
N HIS A 183 -4.74 -8.26 7.91
CA HIS A 183 -5.74 -9.32 7.77
C HIS A 183 -6.08 -9.63 6.29
N TYR A 184 -5.08 -9.78 5.42
CA TYR A 184 -5.33 -10.20 4.05
C TYR A 184 -5.85 -11.63 4.00
N ALA A 185 -6.75 -11.90 3.07
CA ALA A 185 -7.35 -13.22 2.90
C ALA A 185 -6.30 -14.35 2.81
N GLY A 186 -5.18 -14.10 2.13
CA GLY A 186 -4.05 -15.04 2.05
C GLY A 186 -3.27 -15.23 3.33
N LEU A 187 -3.40 -14.32 4.31
CA LEU A 187 -2.70 -14.37 5.60
C LEU A 187 -3.58 -14.91 6.73
N LEU A 188 -4.89 -14.98 6.54
CA LEU A 188 -5.82 -15.48 7.56
C LEU A 188 -5.45 -16.87 8.12
N PRO A 189 -4.96 -17.84 7.33
CA PRO A 189 -4.52 -19.13 7.87
C PRO A 189 -3.39 -19.01 8.91
N PHE A 190 -2.55 -17.98 8.83
CA PHE A 190 -1.49 -17.74 9.83
C PHE A 190 -2.07 -17.19 11.13
N PHE A 191 -3.10 -16.33 11.08
CA PHE A 191 -3.85 -15.90 12.26
C PHE A 191 -4.53 -17.09 12.92
N ASP A 192 -5.14 -17.98 12.13
CA ASP A 192 -5.76 -19.20 12.64
C ASP A 192 -4.75 -20.12 13.32
N ALA A 193 -3.57 -20.28 12.75
CA ALA A 193 -2.52 -21.14 13.29
C ALA A 193 -2.01 -20.70 14.68
N VAL A 194 -2.12 -19.40 15.00
CA VAL A 194 -1.68 -18.84 16.29
C VAL A 194 -2.86 -18.42 17.18
N ARG A 195 -4.07 -18.74 16.80
CA ARG A 195 -5.30 -18.32 17.51
C ARG A 195 -5.29 -18.69 18.99
N ASP A 196 -4.95 -19.94 19.31
CA ASP A 196 -4.93 -20.42 20.70
C ASP A 196 -3.86 -19.69 21.53
N LEU A 197 -2.73 -19.35 20.89
CA LEU A 197 -1.72 -18.52 21.54
C LEU A 197 -2.23 -17.10 21.78
N LEU A 198 -2.87 -16.51 20.81
CA LEU A 198 -3.42 -15.16 20.92
C LEU A 198 -4.51 -15.06 21.99
N GLN A 199 -5.32 -16.11 22.20
CA GLN A 199 -6.34 -16.17 23.24
C GLN A 199 -5.77 -16.21 24.67
N GLN A 200 -4.50 -16.55 24.84
CA GLN A 200 -3.85 -16.58 26.16
C GLN A 200 -3.49 -15.17 26.66
N TYR A 201 -3.52 -14.17 25.80
CA TYR A 201 -3.20 -12.80 26.18
C TYR A 201 -4.44 -12.08 26.72
N PRO A 202 -4.31 -11.38 27.85
CA PRO A 202 -5.42 -10.62 28.41
C PRO A 202 -5.86 -9.54 27.44
N THR A 203 -7.16 -9.28 27.43
CA THR A 203 -7.81 -8.25 26.63
C THR A 203 -8.41 -7.19 27.53
N ASN A 204 -8.56 -5.98 27.03
CA ASN A 204 -9.25 -4.88 27.71
C ASN A 204 -10.09 -4.09 26.68
N GLU A 205 -10.72 -3.00 27.10
CA GLU A 205 -11.55 -2.16 26.22
C GLU A 205 -10.78 -1.58 25.01
N PHE A 206 -9.46 -1.34 25.16
CA PHE A 206 -8.57 -0.85 24.10
C PHE A 206 -8.04 -1.98 23.20
N ASN A 207 -8.04 -3.19 23.73
CA ASN A 207 -7.68 -4.42 23.04
C ASN A 207 -8.85 -5.41 23.21
N PRO A 208 -9.91 -5.25 22.41
CA PRO A 208 -11.11 -6.08 22.56
C PRO A 208 -10.80 -7.55 22.31
N PRO A 209 -11.61 -8.46 22.87
CA PRO A 209 -11.44 -9.89 22.69
C PRO A 209 -11.43 -10.26 21.21
N LYS A 210 -10.47 -11.08 20.86
CA LYS A 210 -10.37 -11.64 19.51
C LYS A 210 -11.56 -12.55 19.23
N GLY A 211 -12.22 -12.34 18.12
CA GLY A 211 -13.34 -13.16 17.68
C GLY A 211 -14.63 -12.40 17.36
N HIS A 212 -14.66 -11.10 17.53
CA HIS A 212 -15.70 -10.31 16.87
C HIS A 212 -15.26 -10.12 15.43
N ALA A 213 -16.02 -10.73 14.50
CA ALA A 213 -15.83 -10.50 13.09
C ALA A 213 -15.83 -8.98 12.85
N THR A 214 -14.78 -8.47 12.26
CA THR A 214 -14.72 -7.07 11.85
C THR A 214 -15.89 -6.76 10.91
N PRO A 215 -16.32 -5.51 10.76
CA PRO A 215 -17.36 -5.15 9.80
C PRO A 215 -17.07 -5.65 8.38
N ARG A 216 -15.80 -5.82 8.05
CA ARG A 216 -15.34 -6.39 6.78
C ARG A 216 -15.56 -7.91 6.73
N GLU A 217 -15.19 -8.65 7.76
CA GLU A 217 -15.44 -10.09 7.84
C GLU A 217 -16.93 -10.40 7.83
N GLN A 218 -17.74 -9.56 8.48
CA GLN A 218 -19.20 -9.66 8.42
C GLN A 218 -19.75 -9.44 7.01
N ARG A 219 -19.21 -8.47 6.26
CA ARG A 219 -19.57 -8.23 4.86
C ARG A 219 -19.15 -9.40 3.97
N LEU A 220 -17.90 -9.85 4.08
CA LEU A 220 -17.40 -11.00 3.29
C LEU A 220 -18.12 -12.30 3.60
N ALA A 221 -18.65 -12.47 4.82
CA ALA A 221 -19.48 -13.63 5.19
C ALA A 221 -20.90 -13.55 4.59
N GLN A 222 -21.40 -12.34 4.31
CA GLN A 222 -22.70 -12.12 3.67
C GLN A 222 -22.66 -12.24 2.14
N GLU A 223 -21.47 -12.08 1.54
CA GLU A 223 -21.25 -12.18 0.09
C GLU A 223 -20.93 -13.61 -0.39
N ARG A 224 -20.88 -14.59 0.52
CA ARG A 224 -20.70 -16.03 0.25
C ARG A 224 -22.02 -16.80 0.36
#